data_87c033cd31a73f795544c389d8775067
#
_entry.id   87c033cd31a73f795544c389d8775067
#
_cell.length_a   1.000
_cell.length_b   1.000
_cell.length_c   1.000
_cell.angle_alpha   90.00
_cell.angle_beta   90.00
_cell.angle_gamma   90.00
#
_symmetry.space_group_name_H-M   'P 1'
#
loop_
_entity.id
_entity.type
_entity.pdbx_description
1 polymer ?
#
loop_
_entity_poly.entity_id
_entity_poly.type
_entity_poly.pdbx_seq_one_letter_code
_entity_poly.pdbx_strand_id
1 'polypeptide(L)'
;MVCKKIFLLIFSCNYIFSFAQDNPTIKEFTIIEDDTLVISNLPEIEVLAFKSNDEKLRYLILKRKVLKVYPYALKARDKLTEIQTILDSIPKRRHKKRYTKEIAIWLKEEYSEQLRNLTMSEGRLLVKLIYRETQITSYNLLKSYRGRFNAFFWQTLAKFYDNDLKSEYDPSKDREDMLIEHIIIQELIQGKL
;
A
#
# COMPACT_ATOMS: atom_id res chain seq x y z
N MET A 1 17.15 -57.15 0.28
CA MET A 1 16.19 -56.33 1.07
C MET A 1 16.82 -55.22 1.91
N VAL A 2 18.13 -55.17 2.09
CA VAL A 2 18.83 -54.16 2.93
C VAL A 2 19.08 -52.85 2.17
N CYS A 3 19.33 -52.89 0.86
CA CYS A 3 19.63 -51.69 0.04
C CYS A 3 18.46 -50.69 -0.09
N LYS A 4 17.21 -51.19 -0.07
CA LYS A 4 16.00 -50.36 -0.20
C LYS A 4 15.69 -49.54 1.07
N LYS A 5 16.11 -50.03 2.24
CA LYS A 5 15.95 -49.35 3.53
C LYS A 5 16.97 -48.25 3.75
N ILE A 6 18.18 -48.39 3.20
CA ILE A 6 19.25 -47.39 3.25
C ILE A 6 18.88 -46.17 2.38
N PHE A 7 18.28 -46.41 1.20
CA PHE A 7 17.84 -45.33 0.32
C PHE A 7 16.71 -44.48 0.90
N LEU A 8 15.79 -45.11 1.68
CA LEU A 8 14.70 -44.39 2.39
C LEU A 8 15.23 -43.55 3.57
N LEU A 9 16.29 -43.97 4.23
CA LEU A 9 16.92 -43.23 5.32
C LEU A 9 17.69 -41.97 4.84
N ILE A 10 18.32 -42.07 3.65
CA ILE A 10 19.01 -40.93 3.01
C ILE A 10 18.01 -39.89 2.50
N PHE A 11 16.82 -40.33 2.02
CA PHE A 11 15.79 -39.44 1.54
C PHE A 11 15.04 -38.70 2.68
N SER A 12 14.97 -39.30 3.87
CA SER A 12 14.35 -38.66 5.04
C SER A 12 15.24 -37.60 5.72
N CYS A 13 16.56 -37.63 5.48
CA CYS A 13 17.50 -36.66 6.06
C CYS A 13 17.54 -35.32 5.30
N ASN A 14 16.96 -35.24 4.09
CA ASN A 14 16.93 -34.01 3.29
C ASN A 14 15.76 -33.06 3.60
N TYR A 15 14.82 -33.42 4.49
CA TYR A 15 13.70 -32.57 4.86
C TYR A 15 13.93 -31.67 6.08
N ILE A 16 15.15 -31.66 6.66
CA ILE A 16 15.48 -30.86 7.85
C ILE A 16 16.31 -29.60 7.46
N PHE A 17 16.44 -29.28 6.18
CA PHE A 17 17.10 -28.05 5.77
C PHE A 17 16.10 -27.01 5.28
N SER A 18 16.11 -25.90 5.97
CA SER A 18 15.65 -24.57 5.57
C SER A 18 14.43 -24.05 6.31
N PHE A 19 14.58 -23.86 7.63
CA PHE A 19 14.14 -22.59 8.20
C PHE A 19 15.40 -21.76 8.42
N ALA A 20 15.90 -21.14 7.36
CA ALA A 20 16.78 -20.02 7.48
C ALA A 20 15.93 -18.89 8.09
N GLN A 21 16.10 -18.66 9.39
CA GLN A 21 15.66 -17.43 10.02
C GLN A 21 16.39 -16.31 9.28
N ASP A 22 15.63 -15.37 8.71
CA ASP A 22 16.16 -14.09 8.29
C ASP A 22 16.75 -13.42 9.53
N ASN A 23 18.04 -13.64 9.74
CA ASN A 23 18.78 -12.86 10.72
C ASN A 23 18.75 -11.40 10.29
N PRO A 24 18.41 -10.46 11.18
CA PRO A 24 18.50 -9.06 10.87
C PRO A 24 19.92 -8.77 10.40
N THR A 25 20.04 -8.36 9.15
CA THR A 25 21.32 -8.08 8.52
C THR A 25 21.97 -6.95 9.31
N ILE A 26 23.02 -7.28 10.08
CA ILE A 26 23.88 -6.28 10.74
C ILE A 26 24.54 -5.49 9.62
N LYS A 27 24.10 -4.24 9.41
CA LYS A 27 24.51 -3.44 8.26
C LYS A 27 25.83 -2.69 8.49
N GLU A 28 26.20 -2.44 9.74
CA GLU A 28 27.44 -1.74 10.06
C GLU A 28 28.02 -2.24 11.37
N PHE A 29 29.36 -2.38 11.41
CA PHE A 29 30.13 -2.62 12.62
C PHE A 29 31.35 -1.69 12.60
N THR A 30 31.71 -1.17 13.76
CA THR A 30 32.90 -0.33 13.94
C THR A 30 33.81 -0.99 14.92
N ILE A 31 35.12 -1.04 14.62
CA ILE A 31 36.17 -1.54 15.51
C ILE A 31 36.73 -0.35 16.27
N ILE A 32 36.60 -0.36 17.59
CA ILE A 32 37.18 0.66 18.49
C ILE A 32 38.03 -0.10 19.51
N GLU A 33 39.33 0.22 19.57
CA GLU A 33 40.27 -0.35 20.55
C GLU A 33 40.25 -1.89 20.64
N ASP A 34 40.31 -2.57 19.49
CA ASP A 34 40.28 -4.04 19.37
C ASP A 34 38.97 -4.73 19.79
N ASP A 35 37.91 -3.98 20.07
CA ASP A 35 36.59 -4.52 20.34
C ASP A 35 35.63 -4.24 19.16
N THR A 36 34.78 -5.23 18.82
CA THR A 36 33.84 -5.12 17.70
C THR A 36 32.48 -4.70 18.22
N LEU A 37 32.10 -3.44 18.00
CA LEU A 37 30.80 -2.92 18.36
C LEU A 37 29.81 -3.05 17.17
N VAL A 38 28.66 -3.63 17.46
CA VAL A 38 27.56 -3.68 16.51
C VAL A 38 26.80 -2.35 16.55
N ILE A 39 26.90 -1.58 15.49
CA ILE A 39 26.09 -0.36 15.33
C ILE A 39 24.75 -0.77 14.71
N SER A 40 23.69 -0.69 15.51
CA SER A 40 22.31 -0.80 15.03
C SER A 40 21.76 0.61 14.87
N ASN A 41 21.59 1.06 13.62
CA ASN A 41 20.83 2.28 13.34
C ASN A 41 19.35 1.99 13.60
N LEU A 42 18.88 2.34 14.78
CA LEU A 42 17.44 2.33 15.06
C LEU A 42 16.78 3.44 14.23
N PRO A 43 15.66 3.16 13.55
CA PRO A 43 14.92 4.21 12.87
C PRO A 43 14.51 5.28 13.88
N GLU A 44 14.76 6.55 13.53
CA GLU A 44 14.34 7.67 14.35
C GLU A 44 12.81 7.68 14.45
N ILE A 45 12.29 7.52 15.66
CA ILE A 45 10.86 7.57 15.91
C ILE A 45 10.50 9.00 16.29
N GLU A 46 9.90 9.74 15.35
CA GLU A 46 9.32 11.04 15.67
C GLU A 46 8.22 10.88 16.72
N VAL A 47 8.41 11.51 17.87
CA VAL A 47 7.39 11.57 18.92
C VAL A 47 6.56 12.83 18.72
N LEU A 48 5.31 12.67 18.29
CA LEU A 48 4.39 13.80 18.17
C LEU A 48 3.99 14.35 19.55
N ALA A 49 4.31 15.60 19.79
CA ALA A 49 3.83 16.34 20.95
C ALA A 49 2.49 17.02 20.61
N PHE A 50 1.44 16.70 21.35
CA PHE A 50 0.12 17.33 21.20
C PHE A 50 -0.02 18.49 22.17
N LYS A 51 -0.46 19.66 21.65
CA LYS A 51 -0.67 20.88 22.47
C LYS A 51 -1.94 20.82 23.32
N SER A 52 -2.89 19.94 22.96
CA SER A 52 -4.16 19.80 23.67
C SER A 52 -4.74 18.39 23.53
N ASN A 53 -5.67 18.03 24.42
CA ASN A 53 -6.42 16.79 24.31
C ASN A 53 -7.26 16.72 23.03
N ASP A 54 -7.76 17.86 22.54
CA ASP A 54 -8.52 17.92 21.29
C ASP A 54 -7.64 17.58 20.08
N GLU A 55 -6.40 18.06 20.08
CA GLU A 55 -5.44 17.72 19.00
C GLU A 55 -5.12 16.24 19.01
N LYS A 56 -4.88 15.66 20.18
CA LYS A 56 -4.69 14.22 20.36
C LYS A 56 -5.90 13.40 19.86
N LEU A 57 -7.11 13.85 20.22
CA LEU A 57 -8.35 13.19 19.77
C LEU A 57 -8.50 13.24 18.25
N ARG A 58 -8.24 14.38 17.61
CA ARG A 58 -8.26 14.52 16.14
C ARG A 58 -7.25 13.59 15.47
N TYR A 59 -6.05 13.50 16.02
CA TYR A 59 -5.04 12.56 15.55
C TYR A 59 -5.50 11.10 15.65
N LEU A 60 -6.10 10.67 16.75
CA LEU A 60 -6.61 9.32 16.92
C LEU A 60 -7.76 9.00 15.95
N ILE A 61 -8.62 9.97 15.68
CA ILE A 61 -9.68 9.85 14.68
C ILE A 61 -9.08 9.70 13.28
N LEU A 62 -8.08 10.53 12.95
CA LEU A 62 -7.35 10.44 11.67
C LEU A 62 -6.68 9.08 11.54
N LYS A 63 -5.95 8.63 12.57
CA LYS A 63 -5.28 7.33 12.61
C LYS A 63 -6.24 6.18 12.27
N ARG A 64 -7.39 6.13 12.94
CA ARG A 64 -8.42 5.11 12.66
C ARG A 64 -8.89 5.13 11.22
N LYS A 65 -9.09 6.32 10.63
CA LYS A 65 -9.52 6.45 9.23
C LYS A 65 -8.43 6.02 8.27
N VAL A 66 -7.18 6.41 8.50
CA VAL A 66 -6.02 6.02 7.69
C VAL A 66 -5.90 4.49 7.68
N LEU A 67 -5.87 3.85 8.85
CA LEU A 67 -5.75 2.40 8.96
C LEU A 67 -6.92 1.66 8.29
N LYS A 68 -8.11 2.24 8.28
CA LYS A 68 -9.27 1.67 7.58
C LYS A 68 -9.11 1.70 6.06
N VAL A 69 -8.57 2.78 5.50
CA VAL A 69 -8.54 2.98 4.03
C VAL A 69 -7.21 2.62 3.39
N TYR A 70 -6.12 2.57 4.13
CA TYR A 70 -4.78 2.28 3.61
C TYR A 70 -4.69 0.93 2.87
N PRO A 71 -5.29 -0.18 3.36
CA PRO A 71 -5.30 -1.44 2.63
C PRO A 71 -5.93 -1.35 1.24
N TYR A 72 -6.92 -0.46 1.04
CA TYR A 72 -7.51 -0.23 -0.28
C TYR A 72 -6.56 0.53 -1.21
N ALA A 73 -5.76 1.46 -0.67
CA ALA A 73 -4.74 2.17 -1.46
C ALA A 73 -3.64 1.22 -1.93
N LEU A 74 -3.17 0.31 -1.07
CA LEU A 74 -2.20 -0.72 -1.44
C LEU A 74 -2.74 -1.65 -2.53
N LYS A 75 -3.95 -2.17 -2.37
CA LYS A 75 -4.61 -2.99 -3.39
C LYS A 75 -4.78 -2.26 -4.72
N ALA A 76 -5.09 -0.95 -4.66
CA ALA A 76 -5.20 -0.13 -5.86
C ALA A 76 -3.84 0.00 -6.55
N ARG A 77 -2.74 0.26 -5.82
CA ARG A 77 -1.37 0.30 -6.36
C ARG A 77 -1.01 -1.00 -7.06
N ASP A 78 -1.19 -2.12 -6.37
CA ASP A 78 -0.81 -3.43 -6.90
C ASP A 78 -1.61 -3.77 -8.16
N LYS A 79 -2.92 -3.48 -8.14
CA LYS A 79 -3.78 -3.71 -9.29
C LYS A 79 -3.49 -2.78 -10.47
N LEU A 80 -3.14 -1.54 -10.22
CA LEU A 80 -2.72 -0.60 -11.27
C LEU A 80 -1.42 -1.05 -11.93
N THR A 81 -0.46 -1.54 -11.16
CA THR A 81 0.81 -2.09 -11.67
C THR A 81 0.56 -3.33 -12.54
N GLU A 82 -0.29 -4.26 -12.10
CA GLU A 82 -0.70 -5.42 -12.89
C GLU A 82 -1.37 -5.01 -14.21
N ILE A 83 -2.36 -4.10 -14.13
CA ILE A 83 -3.07 -3.61 -15.32
C ILE A 83 -2.11 -2.97 -16.31
N GLN A 84 -1.17 -2.15 -15.85
CA GLN A 84 -0.19 -1.50 -16.72
C GLN A 84 0.69 -2.54 -17.41
N THR A 85 1.22 -3.50 -16.67
CA THR A 85 2.05 -4.59 -17.21
C THR A 85 1.32 -5.36 -18.32
N ILE A 86 0.04 -5.71 -18.08
CA ILE A 86 -0.77 -6.42 -19.08
C ILE A 86 -1.07 -5.52 -20.28
N LEU A 87 -1.40 -4.26 -20.07
CA LEU A 87 -1.66 -3.32 -21.16
C LEU A 87 -0.44 -3.12 -22.05
N ASP A 88 0.76 -3.11 -21.47
CA ASP A 88 1.99 -2.95 -22.23
C ASP A 88 2.31 -4.19 -23.09
N SER A 89 1.93 -5.38 -22.63
CA SER A 89 2.07 -6.63 -23.36
C SER A 89 1.09 -6.79 -24.53
N ILE A 90 -0.02 -6.05 -24.54
CA ILE A 90 -1.04 -6.16 -25.60
C ILE A 90 -0.69 -5.24 -26.79
N PRO A 91 -0.36 -5.77 -28.00
CA PRO A 91 0.06 -4.93 -29.11
C PRO A 91 -1.10 -4.21 -29.81
N LYS A 92 -2.30 -4.81 -29.83
CA LYS A 92 -3.44 -4.29 -30.60
C LYS A 92 -4.34 -3.41 -29.74
N ARG A 93 -4.56 -2.14 -30.19
CA ARG A 93 -5.42 -1.17 -29.52
C ARG A 93 -6.85 -1.69 -29.22
N ARG A 94 -7.42 -2.52 -30.12
CA ARG A 94 -8.75 -3.12 -29.90
C ARG A 94 -8.75 -4.06 -28.68
N HIS A 95 -7.71 -4.84 -28.48
CA HIS A 95 -7.58 -5.74 -27.34
C HIS A 95 -7.34 -4.97 -26.04
N LYS A 96 -6.50 -3.90 -26.06
CA LYS A 96 -6.35 -2.98 -24.92
C LYS A 96 -7.71 -2.41 -24.48
N LYS A 97 -8.53 -1.96 -25.44
CA LYS A 97 -9.85 -1.42 -25.15
C LYS A 97 -10.78 -2.45 -24.51
N ARG A 98 -10.76 -3.71 -25.00
CA ARG A 98 -11.56 -4.80 -24.42
C ARG A 98 -11.13 -5.10 -23.00
N TYR A 99 -9.83 -5.33 -22.77
CA TYR A 99 -9.27 -5.60 -21.46
C TYR A 99 -9.60 -4.50 -20.45
N THR A 100 -9.44 -3.22 -20.82
CA THR A 100 -9.77 -2.11 -19.91
C THR A 100 -11.26 -2.07 -19.55
N LYS A 101 -12.13 -2.50 -20.48
CA LYS A 101 -13.58 -2.60 -20.18
C LYS A 101 -13.85 -3.73 -19.17
N GLU A 102 -13.21 -4.86 -19.32
CA GLU A 102 -13.31 -6.00 -18.40
C GLU A 102 -12.84 -5.59 -16.99
N ILE A 103 -11.71 -4.91 -16.89
CA ILE A 103 -11.21 -4.35 -15.62
C ILE A 103 -12.20 -3.37 -14.99
N ALA A 104 -12.83 -2.50 -15.78
CA ALA A 104 -13.81 -1.55 -15.26
C ALA A 104 -15.05 -2.24 -14.66
N ILE A 105 -15.48 -3.33 -15.26
CA ILE A 105 -16.60 -4.15 -14.74
C ILE A 105 -16.17 -4.82 -13.44
N TRP A 106 -15.02 -5.48 -13.46
CA TRP A 106 -14.47 -6.14 -12.28
C TRP A 106 -14.29 -5.19 -11.09
N LEU A 107 -13.69 -4.01 -11.29
CA LEU A 107 -13.54 -2.99 -10.24
C LEU A 107 -14.87 -2.57 -9.64
N LYS A 108 -15.92 -2.44 -10.49
CA LYS A 108 -17.24 -2.11 -10.01
C LYS A 108 -17.82 -3.22 -9.14
N GLU A 109 -17.73 -4.47 -9.58
CA GLU A 109 -18.28 -5.62 -8.86
C GLU A 109 -17.58 -5.83 -7.52
N GLU A 110 -16.25 -5.75 -7.52
CA GLU A 110 -15.42 -6.02 -6.36
C GLU A 110 -15.48 -4.91 -5.30
N TYR A 111 -15.45 -3.62 -5.71
CA TYR A 111 -15.24 -2.52 -4.76
C TYR A 111 -16.41 -1.57 -4.58
N SER A 112 -17.51 -1.73 -5.34
CA SER A 112 -18.60 -0.74 -5.26
C SER A 112 -19.27 -0.65 -3.89
N GLU A 113 -19.43 -1.76 -3.20
CA GLU A 113 -20.01 -1.80 -1.86
C GLU A 113 -19.09 -1.17 -0.82
N GLN A 114 -17.83 -1.56 -0.83
CA GLN A 114 -16.81 -1.02 0.08
C GLN A 114 -16.67 0.50 -0.08
N LEU A 115 -16.61 0.99 -1.33
CA LEU A 115 -16.51 2.42 -1.61
C LEU A 115 -17.76 3.20 -1.18
N ARG A 116 -18.95 2.62 -1.31
CA ARG A 116 -20.20 3.26 -0.84
C ARG A 116 -20.26 3.43 0.66
N ASN A 117 -19.63 2.53 1.40
CA ASN A 117 -19.59 2.53 2.86
C ASN A 117 -18.52 3.46 3.43
N LEU A 118 -17.72 4.12 2.59
CA LEU A 118 -16.78 5.15 3.03
C LEU A 118 -17.49 6.48 3.29
N THR A 119 -17.11 7.13 4.36
CA THR A 119 -17.50 8.53 4.61
C THR A 119 -16.75 9.46 3.65
N MET A 120 -17.22 10.71 3.50
CA MET A 120 -16.55 11.73 2.67
C MET A 120 -15.09 11.91 3.05
N SER A 121 -14.78 11.98 4.34
CA SER A 121 -13.41 12.14 4.82
C SER A 121 -12.53 10.90 4.59
N GLU A 122 -13.09 9.70 4.69
CA GLU A 122 -12.39 8.46 4.36
C GLU A 122 -12.10 8.36 2.85
N GLY A 123 -13.04 8.81 2.03
CA GLY A 123 -12.85 8.88 0.59
C GLY A 123 -11.74 9.85 0.16
N ARG A 124 -11.66 11.04 0.79
CA ARG A 124 -10.54 12.00 0.58
C ARG A 124 -9.20 11.38 0.95
N LEU A 125 -9.14 10.74 2.11
CA LEU A 125 -7.93 10.03 2.54
C LEU A 125 -7.52 8.95 1.54
N LEU A 126 -8.47 8.18 1.04
CA LEU A 126 -8.19 7.15 0.03
C LEU A 126 -7.57 7.74 -1.25
N VAL A 127 -8.07 8.89 -1.72
CA VAL A 127 -7.50 9.58 -2.89
C VAL A 127 -6.06 10.04 -2.62
N LYS A 128 -5.80 10.68 -1.48
CA LYS A 128 -4.45 11.09 -1.07
C LYS A 128 -3.50 9.89 -0.99
N LEU A 129 -3.96 8.79 -0.41
CA LEU A 129 -3.18 7.57 -0.24
C LEU A 129 -2.92 6.85 -1.58
N ILE A 130 -3.87 6.84 -2.51
CA ILE A 130 -3.64 6.34 -3.87
C ILE A 130 -2.55 7.17 -4.57
N TYR A 131 -2.58 8.51 -4.42
CA TYR A 131 -1.52 9.34 -4.96
C TYR A 131 -0.16 9.02 -4.33
N ARG A 132 -0.11 8.89 -3.01
CA ARG A 132 1.11 8.50 -2.28
C ARG A 132 1.72 7.21 -2.84
N GLU A 133 0.90 6.20 -3.06
CA GLU A 133 1.34 4.87 -3.50
C GLU A 133 1.67 4.80 -5.00
N THR A 134 1.00 5.59 -5.83
CA THR A 134 1.12 5.49 -7.30
C THR A 134 1.84 6.66 -7.94
N GLN A 135 2.03 7.77 -7.22
CA GLN A 135 2.53 9.06 -7.72
C GLN A 135 1.70 9.62 -8.89
N ILE A 136 0.47 9.14 -9.03
CA ILE A 136 -0.45 9.57 -10.08
C ILE A 136 -1.74 10.07 -9.42
N THR A 137 -2.16 11.31 -9.74
CA THR A 137 -3.43 11.82 -9.21
C THR A 137 -4.59 10.93 -9.65
N SER A 138 -5.55 10.73 -8.77
CA SER A 138 -6.76 9.96 -9.08
C SER A 138 -7.47 10.53 -10.30
N TYR A 139 -7.41 11.86 -10.51
CA TYR A 139 -7.90 12.51 -11.72
C TYR A 139 -7.20 12.00 -12.99
N ASN A 140 -5.87 11.93 -12.99
CA ASN A 140 -5.11 11.46 -14.15
C ASN A 140 -5.33 9.97 -14.41
N LEU A 141 -5.41 9.15 -13.34
CA LEU A 141 -5.80 7.75 -13.45
C LEU A 141 -7.16 7.62 -14.16
N LEU A 142 -8.16 8.33 -13.69
CA LEU A 142 -9.49 8.29 -14.26
C LEU A 142 -9.54 8.84 -15.69
N LYS A 143 -8.76 9.89 -16.00
CA LYS A 143 -8.64 10.46 -17.35
C LYS A 143 -8.02 9.46 -18.33
N SER A 144 -6.99 8.72 -17.93
CA SER A 144 -6.35 7.71 -18.78
C SER A 144 -7.31 6.56 -19.14
N TYR A 145 -8.26 6.28 -18.27
CA TYR A 145 -9.31 5.27 -18.50
C TYR A 145 -10.66 5.87 -18.92
N ARG A 146 -10.72 7.19 -19.21
CA ARG A 146 -11.96 7.90 -19.56
C ARG A 146 -12.68 7.25 -20.77
N GLY A 147 -14.01 7.10 -20.64
CA GLY A 147 -14.85 6.43 -21.62
C GLY A 147 -14.89 4.90 -21.54
N ARG A 148 -14.15 4.32 -20.59
CA ARG A 148 -14.07 2.88 -20.36
C ARG A 148 -14.77 2.47 -19.05
N PHE A 149 -14.84 3.40 -18.08
CA PHE A 149 -15.60 3.21 -16.85
C PHE A 149 -17.09 3.55 -17.06
N ASN A 150 -17.95 2.77 -16.42
CA ASN A 150 -19.40 2.95 -16.45
C ASN A 150 -19.79 4.26 -15.72
N ALA A 151 -20.92 4.86 -16.12
CA ALA A 151 -21.52 6.04 -15.47
C ALA A 151 -21.67 5.88 -13.94
N PHE A 152 -21.94 4.67 -13.47
CA PHE A 152 -22.03 4.35 -12.05
C PHE A 152 -20.71 4.64 -11.30
N PHE A 153 -19.57 4.26 -11.86
CA PHE A 153 -18.26 4.52 -11.24
C PHE A 153 -18.00 6.03 -11.14
N TRP A 154 -18.34 6.76 -12.23
CA TRP A 154 -18.25 8.22 -12.25
C TRP A 154 -19.18 8.88 -11.23
N GLN A 155 -20.43 8.41 -11.09
CA GLN A 155 -21.37 8.92 -10.10
C GLN A 155 -20.91 8.66 -8.66
N THR A 156 -20.35 7.48 -8.39
CA THR A 156 -19.81 7.15 -7.07
C THR A 156 -18.61 8.03 -6.72
N LEU A 157 -17.74 8.27 -7.69
CA LEU A 157 -16.60 9.18 -7.51
C LEU A 157 -17.04 10.63 -7.41
N ALA A 158 -17.96 11.11 -8.25
CA ALA A 158 -18.47 12.48 -8.21
C ALA A 158 -19.08 12.82 -6.85
N LYS A 159 -19.75 11.87 -6.20
CA LYS A 159 -20.28 12.05 -4.85
C LYS A 159 -19.20 12.39 -3.82
N PHE A 160 -17.98 11.93 -4.03
CA PHE A 160 -16.88 12.11 -3.09
C PHE A 160 -15.89 13.21 -3.49
N TYR A 161 -15.89 13.69 -4.78
CA TYR A 161 -14.62 14.16 -5.35
C TYR A 161 -14.66 15.39 -6.23
N ASP A 162 -15.67 16.25 -6.21
CA ASP A 162 -15.68 17.37 -7.15
C ASP A 162 -14.44 18.29 -7.07
N ASN A 163 -13.74 18.33 -5.91
CA ASN A 163 -12.50 19.09 -5.76
C ASN A 163 -11.26 18.28 -5.36
N ASP A 164 -11.41 17.07 -4.82
CA ASP A 164 -10.29 16.35 -4.19
C ASP A 164 -9.51 15.41 -5.13
N LEU A 165 -10.05 15.07 -6.31
CA LEU A 165 -9.40 14.16 -7.27
C LEU A 165 -8.06 14.66 -7.82
N LYS A 166 -7.81 15.96 -7.75
CA LYS A 166 -6.57 16.60 -8.16
C LYS A 166 -5.60 16.81 -7.01
N SER A 167 -6.01 16.47 -5.80
CA SER A 167 -5.16 16.63 -4.63
C SER A 167 -3.89 15.81 -4.78
N GLU A 168 -2.78 16.46 -4.57
CA GLU A 168 -1.47 15.84 -4.44
C GLU A 168 -1.21 15.56 -2.98
N TYR A 169 -0.38 14.57 -2.70
CA TYR A 169 0.06 14.25 -1.36
C TYR A 169 1.45 14.82 -1.14
N ASP A 170 1.59 15.74 -0.20
CA ASP A 170 2.87 16.39 0.10
C ASP A 170 3.03 16.60 1.62
N PRO A 171 3.65 15.63 2.32
CA PRO A 171 3.88 15.73 3.76
C PRO A 171 4.76 16.90 4.19
N SER A 172 5.52 17.48 3.24
CA SER A 172 6.40 18.64 3.53
C SER A 172 5.64 19.96 3.59
N LYS A 173 4.46 20.06 2.97
CA LYS A 173 3.66 21.27 2.86
C LYS A 173 2.33 21.20 3.60
N ASP A 174 1.71 20.04 3.66
CA ASP A 174 0.40 19.83 4.28
C ASP A 174 0.55 19.11 5.62
N ARG A 175 0.04 19.73 6.69
CA ARG A 175 0.09 19.16 8.05
C ARG A 175 -0.72 17.86 8.16
N GLU A 176 -1.85 17.75 7.47
CA GLU A 176 -2.65 16.51 7.47
C GLU A 176 -1.86 15.38 6.82
N ASP A 177 -1.19 15.65 5.68
CA ASP A 177 -0.38 14.67 4.97
C ASP A 177 0.86 14.24 5.79
N MET A 178 1.47 15.18 6.52
CA MET A 178 2.55 14.87 7.47
C MET A 178 2.06 13.92 8.58
N LEU A 179 0.88 14.17 9.14
CA LEU A 179 0.29 13.29 10.17
C LEU A 179 -0.09 11.92 9.61
N ILE A 180 -0.57 11.85 8.37
CA ILE A 180 -0.87 10.60 7.67
C ILE A 180 0.41 9.80 7.48
N GLU A 181 1.50 10.43 7.00
CA GLU A 181 2.80 9.78 6.80
C GLU A 181 3.34 9.23 8.11
N HIS A 182 3.32 10.05 9.17
CA HIS A 182 3.72 9.62 10.51
C HIS A 182 2.92 8.38 10.98
N ILE A 183 1.59 8.36 10.78
CA ILE A 183 0.74 7.21 11.14
C ILE A 183 1.20 5.96 10.41
N ILE A 184 1.39 6.05 9.09
CA ILE A 184 1.77 4.91 8.25
C ILE A 184 3.13 4.37 8.68
N ILE A 185 4.14 5.24 8.84
CA ILE A 185 5.49 4.84 9.27
C ILE A 185 5.44 4.16 10.64
N GLN A 186 4.71 4.71 11.60
CA GLN A 186 4.58 4.12 12.94
C GLN A 186 3.96 2.73 12.91
N GLU A 187 2.93 2.52 12.09
CA GLU A 187 2.27 1.22 12.01
C GLU A 187 3.11 0.19 11.24
N LEU A 188 3.88 0.62 10.24
CA LEU A 188 4.84 -0.23 9.53
C LEU A 188 5.97 -0.69 10.45
N ILE A 189 6.54 0.22 11.26
CA ILE A 189 7.58 -0.12 12.26
C ILE A 189 7.04 -1.13 13.29
N GLN A 190 5.75 -1.02 13.65
CA GLN A 190 5.10 -1.95 14.58
C GLN A 190 4.66 -3.28 13.94
N GLY A 191 4.88 -3.46 12.64
CA GLY A 191 4.47 -4.66 11.91
C GLY A 191 2.96 -4.88 11.85
N LYS A 192 2.18 -3.79 11.87
CA LYS A 192 0.70 -3.83 11.86
C LYS A 192 0.08 -3.53 10.49
N LEU A 193 0.90 -3.07 9.53
CA LEU A 193 0.54 -2.80 8.14
C LEU A 193 1.36 -3.66 7.18
#